data_be2fa42477eae6dbaa91b80f87c3d395
#
_entry.id   be2fa42477eae6dbaa91b80f87c3d395
#
_cell.length_a   1.000
_cell.length_b   1.000
_cell.length_c   1.000
_cell.angle_alpha   90.00
_cell.angle_beta   90.00
_cell.angle_gamma   90.00
#
_symmetry.space_group_name_H-M   'P 1'
#
loop_
_entity.id
_entity.type
_entity.pdbx_description
1 polymer ?
#
loop_
_entity_poly.entity_id
_entity_poly.type
_entity_poly.pdbx_seq_one_letter_code
_entity_poly.pdbx_strand_id
1 'polypeptide(L)'
;MPAATYLNRALAKCLLATSVGLAWVGTVSAQQTLTIAAYPAVDEIAKSAVATWKKKYPNVEVKVISRAFADHHTAMTTALSTSSNLPDVMVVEYGYVARFAEGGGLENLGVAPYNIAAQKARFVPYAYRQGTTQAGAVVAVPSDIGPGTLLYRDDLLKKAGVKEADLTQSWDGFVSAGVKIKASTGAYLVAHARDVKDIVIRSNIKPGEGLYIDNSGRVLVDSARFVRAFELAKKVREQKLDGKINAWSNEWSEGFKRGTIATQLSGAWLAGHLNNWLAPGTKGLWRAAQLPEGAYGSWGGSFYTIPKAAKNKALAWEFIQMMTLSPEMQLSAFKSQDAFPALLDVHKDAFFNQPIEFLGGQKARLLWRDAANKITAVDVHKLDPVADEIVGTELDKVLDQGKDIKTALADAKALLERRVARMGR
;
A
#
# COMPACT_ATOMS: atom_id res chain seq x y z
N MET A 1 61.75 -43.77 -68.75
CA MET A 1 63.24 -43.64 -68.72
C MET A 1 63.59 -42.41 -67.95
N PRO A 2 64.66 -42.38 -67.24
CA PRO A 2 64.89 -42.96 -65.90
C PRO A 2 65.27 -41.85 -64.90
N ALA A 3 65.41 -42.20 -63.80
CA ALA A 3 66.38 -42.53 -62.75
C ALA A 3 66.33 -41.46 -61.62
N ALA A 4 66.09 -41.90 -60.42
CA ALA A 4 67.01 -42.39 -59.38
C ALA A 4 68.07 -41.34 -59.00
N THR A 5 68.26 -40.90 -57.75
CA THR A 5 68.93 -41.68 -56.71
C THR A 5 69.22 -40.82 -55.48
N TYR A 6 69.10 -41.40 -54.33
CA TYR A 6 69.90 -41.37 -53.08
C TYR A 6 70.03 -40.14 -52.16
N LEU A 7 69.55 -40.34 -50.98
CA LEU A 7 70.27 -40.58 -49.67
C LEU A 7 71.02 -39.37 -49.09
N ASN A 8 70.68 -38.83 -47.95
CA ASN A 8 71.33 -39.17 -46.66
C ASN A 8 70.82 -38.38 -45.46
N ARG A 9 70.61 -39.12 -44.43
CA ARG A 9 70.58 -38.92 -43.00
C ARG A 9 71.24 -37.61 -42.48
N ALA A 10 70.49 -36.92 -41.58
CA ALA A 10 71.06 -36.43 -40.33
C ALA A 10 69.93 -36.29 -39.28
N LEU A 11 70.08 -37.00 -38.16
CA LEU A 11 69.30 -36.86 -36.96
C LEU A 11 69.50 -35.45 -36.34
N ALA A 12 68.42 -34.72 -36.07
CA ALA A 12 68.46 -33.65 -35.09
C ALA A 12 67.26 -33.87 -34.18
N LYS A 13 67.50 -34.20 -32.92
CA LYS A 13 66.56 -34.26 -31.84
C LYS A 13 66.10 -32.85 -31.50
N CYS A 14 64.87 -32.49 -31.76
CA CYS A 14 64.22 -31.32 -31.17
C CYS A 14 63.21 -31.80 -30.12
N LEU A 15 63.51 -31.53 -28.85
CA LEU A 15 62.56 -31.64 -27.74
C LEU A 15 61.43 -30.62 -27.98
N LEU A 16 60.25 -31.12 -28.22
CA LEU A 16 59.03 -30.35 -28.10
C LEU A 16 58.64 -30.29 -26.61
N ALA A 17 58.89 -29.14 -25.99
CA ALA A 17 58.30 -28.80 -24.71
C ALA A 17 56.84 -28.39 -24.96
N THR A 18 55.92 -29.29 -24.67
CA THR A 18 54.49 -29.02 -24.62
C THR A 18 54.20 -28.22 -23.34
N SER A 19 54.16 -26.91 -23.46
CA SER A 19 53.60 -26.02 -22.45
C SER A 19 52.08 -26.17 -22.49
N VAL A 20 51.54 -26.96 -21.55
CA VAL A 20 50.07 -26.99 -21.23
C VAL A 20 49.75 -25.66 -20.55
N GLY A 21 49.33 -24.70 -21.35
CA GLY A 21 48.71 -23.48 -20.87
C GLY A 21 47.36 -23.86 -20.24
N LEU A 22 47.30 -23.94 -18.91
CA LEU A 22 46.02 -23.90 -18.21
C LEU A 22 45.36 -22.53 -18.53
N ALA A 23 44.49 -22.53 -19.54
CA ALA A 23 43.55 -21.46 -19.71
C ALA A 23 42.61 -21.51 -18.52
N TRP A 24 42.81 -20.62 -17.56
CA TRP A 24 41.77 -20.27 -16.57
C TRP A 24 40.61 -19.68 -17.37
N VAL A 25 39.64 -20.50 -17.72
CA VAL A 25 38.32 -20.04 -18.15
C VAL A 25 37.66 -19.52 -16.88
N GLY A 26 37.94 -18.25 -16.56
CA GLY A 26 37.18 -17.54 -15.59
C GLY A 26 35.71 -17.57 -16.07
N THR A 27 34.90 -18.39 -15.43
CA THR A 27 33.44 -18.30 -15.60
C THR A 27 33.08 -16.88 -15.23
N VAL A 28 32.86 -16.03 -16.21
CA VAL A 28 32.15 -14.77 -16.02
C VAL A 28 30.76 -15.19 -15.57
N SER A 29 30.57 -15.30 -14.27
CA SER A 29 29.23 -15.45 -13.69
C SER A 29 28.45 -14.24 -14.16
N ALA A 30 27.49 -14.46 -15.05
CA ALA A 30 26.62 -13.38 -15.49
C ALA A 30 26.05 -12.72 -14.23
N GLN A 31 26.24 -11.43 -14.08
CA GLN A 31 25.78 -10.69 -12.92
C GLN A 31 24.26 -10.88 -12.79
N GLN A 32 23.84 -11.54 -11.73
CA GLN A 32 22.43 -11.84 -11.50
C GLN A 32 21.72 -10.53 -11.08
N THR A 33 20.59 -10.23 -11.71
CA THR A 33 19.81 -9.02 -11.41
C THR A 33 18.50 -9.42 -10.77
N LEU A 34 18.21 -8.85 -9.59
CA LEU A 34 16.92 -8.92 -8.93
C LEU A 34 16.10 -7.67 -9.27
N THR A 35 14.95 -7.84 -9.88
CA THR A 35 14.07 -6.74 -10.30
C THR A 35 12.91 -6.58 -9.32
N ILE A 36 12.71 -5.34 -8.83
CA ILE A 36 11.67 -4.99 -7.87
C ILE A 36 10.82 -3.88 -8.47
N ALA A 37 9.53 -4.11 -8.68
CA ALA A 37 8.61 -3.07 -9.10
C ALA A 37 7.84 -2.51 -7.90
N ALA A 38 7.86 -1.19 -7.75
CA ALA A 38 7.22 -0.49 -6.63
C ALA A 38 6.67 0.89 -7.07
N TYR A 39 5.91 1.51 -6.18
CA TYR A 39 5.35 2.86 -6.31
C TYR A 39 5.97 3.79 -5.25
N PRO A 40 5.71 5.13 -5.33
CA PRO A 40 6.36 6.13 -4.48
C PRO A 40 6.27 5.82 -2.97
N ALA A 41 7.28 6.19 -2.23
CA ALA A 41 7.64 5.86 -0.86
C ALA A 41 8.13 4.42 -0.70
N VAL A 42 7.44 3.40 -1.23
CA VAL A 42 7.89 2.00 -1.12
C VAL A 42 9.10 1.73 -2.01
N ASP A 43 9.20 2.40 -3.15
CA ASP A 43 10.39 2.36 -4.01
C ASP A 43 11.63 2.96 -3.31
N GLU A 44 11.47 4.05 -2.55
CA GLU A 44 12.56 4.65 -1.76
C GLU A 44 12.99 3.72 -0.62
N ILE A 45 12.03 3.05 0.03
CA ILE A 45 12.32 2.01 1.03
C ILE A 45 13.12 0.87 0.40
N ALA A 46 12.70 0.38 -0.76
CA ALA A 46 13.41 -0.69 -1.47
C ALA A 46 14.82 -0.26 -1.92
N LYS A 47 15.00 0.97 -2.41
CA LYS A 47 16.31 1.53 -2.78
C LYS A 47 17.23 1.64 -1.57
N SER A 48 16.73 2.09 -0.42
CA SER A 48 17.50 2.20 0.81
C SER A 48 17.99 0.83 1.32
N ALA A 49 17.23 -0.22 1.06
CA ALA A 49 17.55 -1.59 1.46
C ALA A 49 18.71 -2.22 0.65
N VAL A 50 19.04 -1.66 -0.53
CA VAL A 50 20.06 -2.23 -1.43
C VAL A 50 21.44 -2.33 -0.75
N ALA A 51 21.80 -1.36 0.08
CA ALA A 51 23.07 -1.40 0.79
C ALA A 51 23.16 -2.57 1.78
N THR A 52 22.08 -2.87 2.48
CA THR A 52 21.98 -4.02 3.38
C THR A 52 21.94 -5.33 2.60
N TRP A 53 21.20 -5.37 1.48
CA TRP A 53 21.16 -6.51 0.58
C TRP A 53 22.55 -6.90 0.06
N LYS A 54 23.34 -5.94 -0.40
CA LYS A 54 24.68 -6.16 -0.96
C LYS A 54 25.69 -6.74 0.05
N LYS A 55 25.48 -6.58 1.35
CA LYS A 55 26.32 -7.23 2.37
C LYS A 55 26.19 -8.75 2.30
N LYS A 56 25.02 -9.28 1.99
CA LYS A 56 24.75 -10.72 1.87
C LYS A 56 24.94 -11.24 0.43
N TYR A 57 24.57 -10.42 -0.54
CA TYR A 57 24.56 -10.75 -1.98
C TYR A 57 25.35 -9.74 -2.81
N PRO A 58 26.69 -9.64 -2.65
CA PRO A 58 27.51 -8.60 -3.28
C PRO A 58 27.50 -8.65 -4.83
N ASN A 59 27.28 -9.83 -5.40
CA ASN A 59 27.29 -10.06 -6.85
C ASN A 59 25.89 -10.01 -7.48
N VAL A 60 24.85 -9.72 -6.71
CA VAL A 60 23.48 -9.56 -7.21
C VAL A 60 23.16 -8.08 -7.34
N GLU A 61 22.91 -7.62 -8.57
CA GLU A 61 22.39 -6.29 -8.80
C GLU A 61 20.91 -6.20 -8.40
N VAL A 62 20.51 -5.10 -7.77
CA VAL A 62 19.11 -4.83 -7.47
C VAL A 62 18.64 -3.66 -8.32
N LYS A 63 17.63 -3.91 -9.16
CA LYS A 63 17.00 -2.89 -9.99
C LYS A 63 15.59 -2.59 -9.47
N VAL A 64 15.40 -1.39 -8.90
CA VAL A 64 14.08 -0.91 -8.48
C VAL A 64 13.43 -0.17 -9.63
N ILE A 65 12.24 -0.62 -10.04
CA ILE A 65 11.42 -0.03 -11.10
C ILE A 65 10.31 0.76 -10.43
N SER A 66 10.43 2.08 -10.45
CA SER A 66 9.49 3.01 -9.85
C SER A 66 8.49 3.54 -10.90
N ARG A 67 7.20 3.60 -10.53
CA ARG A 67 6.13 4.23 -11.33
C ARG A 67 5.16 4.94 -10.39
N ALA A 68 4.44 5.94 -10.90
CA ALA A 68 3.32 6.54 -10.17
C ALA A 68 2.31 5.44 -9.75
N PHE A 69 1.59 5.65 -8.67
CA PHE A 69 0.74 4.64 -8.02
C PHE A 69 -0.21 3.92 -9.01
N ALA A 70 -0.99 4.69 -9.78
CA ALA A 70 -1.95 4.13 -10.73
C ALA A 70 -1.24 3.42 -11.90
N ASP A 71 -0.17 4.02 -12.43
CA ASP A 71 0.60 3.46 -13.55
C ASP A 71 1.30 2.15 -13.15
N HIS A 72 1.78 2.06 -11.90
CA HIS A 72 2.36 0.85 -11.35
C HIS A 72 1.35 -0.31 -11.38
N HIS A 73 0.17 -0.12 -10.79
CA HIS A 73 -0.84 -1.17 -10.70
C HIS A 73 -1.41 -1.55 -12.07
N THR A 74 -1.55 -0.59 -12.99
CA THR A 74 -1.93 -0.84 -14.39
C THR A 74 -0.86 -1.66 -15.11
N ALA A 75 0.41 -1.29 -14.98
CA ALA A 75 1.53 -2.03 -15.58
C ALA A 75 1.62 -3.47 -15.03
N MET A 76 1.44 -3.66 -13.72
CA MET A 76 1.46 -4.98 -13.10
C MET A 76 0.25 -5.84 -13.53
N THR A 77 -0.93 -5.24 -13.68
CA THR A 77 -2.11 -5.92 -14.22
C THR A 77 -1.83 -6.45 -15.63
N THR A 78 -1.25 -5.62 -16.50
CA THR A 78 -0.87 -6.00 -17.86
C THR A 78 0.22 -7.08 -17.87
N ALA A 79 1.25 -6.90 -17.06
CA ALA A 79 2.37 -7.86 -16.98
C ALA A 79 1.90 -9.25 -16.52
N LEU A 80 1.02 -9.33 -15.53
CA LEU A 80 0.45 -10.60 -15.05
C LEU A 80 -0.45 -11.26 -16.11
N SER A 81 -1.25 -10.48 -16.85
CA SER A 81 -2.15 -11.03 -17.88
C SER A 81 -1.40 -11.56 -19.09
N THR A 82 -0.26 -10.96 -19.44
CA THR A 82 0.56 -11.34 -20.61
C THR A 82 1.74 -12.25 -20.25
N SER A 83 2.00 -12.46 -18.96
CA SER A 83 3.19 -13.13 -18.43
C SER A 83 4.52 -12.57 -18.98
N SER A 84 4.52 -11.28 -19.36
CA SER A 84 5.69 -10.60 -19.92
C SER A 84 6.07 -9.37 -19.10
N ASN A 85 7.37 -9.04 -19.08
CA ASN A 85 7.93 -7.91 -18.32
C ASN A 85 7.61 -7.97 -16.80
N LEU A 86 7.47 -9.17 -16.26
CA LEU A 86 7.26 -9.38 -14.84
C LEU A 86 8.54 -9.09 -14.05
N PRO A 87 8.46 -8.35 -12.95
CA PRO A 87 9.57 -8.24 -11.99
C PRO A 87 9.73 -9.55 -11.21
N ASP A 88 10.85 -9.71 -10.50
CA ASP A 88 11.03 -10.81 -9.56
C ASP A 88 10.24 -10.58 -8.27
N VAL A 89 10.18 -9.33 -7.81
CA VAL A 89 9.37 -8.87 -6.69
C VAL A 89 8.40 -7.80 -7.17
N MET A 90 7.13 -7.97 -6.86
CA MET A 90 6.09 -6.99 -7.14
C MET A 90 5.52 -6.46 -5.81
N VAL A 91 5.58 -5.14 -5.62
CA VAL A 91 4.90 -4.50 -4.48
C VAL A 91 3.48 -4.16 -4.90
N VAL A 92 2.51 -4.47 -4.03
CA VAL A 92 1.08 -4.30 -4.31
C VAL A 92 0.41 -3.59 -3.14
N GLU A 93 -0.40 -2.61 -3.43
CA GLU A 93 -1.27 -2.00 -2.42
C GLU A 93 -2.46 -2.94 -2.11
N TYR A 94 -2.93 -2.92 -0.85
CA TYR A 94 -3.89 -3.90 -0.32
C TYR A 94 -5.15 -4.08 -1.18
N GLY A 95 -5.68 -3.00 -1.77
CA GLY A 95 -6.88 -3.04 -2.60
C GLY A 95 -6.72 -3.84 -3.89
N TYR A 96 -5.48 -4.07 -4.34
CA TYR A 96 -5.17 -4.84 -5.54
C TYR A 96 -4.80 -6.29 -5.27
N VAL A 97 -4.47 -6.65 -4.03
CA VAL A 97 -3.99 -8.01 -3.67
C VAL A 97 -4.96 -9.09 -4.15
N ALA A 98 -6.24 -8.97 -3.81
CA ALA A 98 -7.24 -9.98 -4.18
C ALA A 98 -7.37 -10.13 -5.70
N ARG A 99 -7.36 -9.03 -6.45
CA ARG A 99 -7.45 -9.04 -7.92
C ARG A 99 -6.31 -9.81 -8.55
N PHE A 100 -5.10 -9.62 -8.06
CA PHE A 100 -3.90 -10.30 -8.60
C PHE A 100 -3.82 -11.75 -8.14
N ALA A 101 -4.26 -12.04 -6.92
CA ALA A 101 -4.27 -13.38 -6.35
C ALA A 101 -5.18 -14.35 -7.13
N GLU A 102 -6.38 -13.91 -7.46
CA GLU A 102 -7.37 -14.77 -8.12
C GLU A 102 -7.08 -15.01 -9.59
N GLY A 103 -6.33 -14.14 -10.24
CA GLY A 103 -5.78 -14.38 -11.57
C GLY A 103 -4.76 -15.52 -11.62
N GLY A 104 -4.43 -16.11 -10.45
CA GLY A 104 -3.48 -17.22 -10.34
C GLY A 104 -2.04 -16.85 -10.69
N GLY A 105 -1.73 -15.57 -10.88
CA GLY A 105 -0.43 -15.09 -11.32
C GLY A 105 0.63 -14.96 -10.22
N LEU A 106 0.27 -15.11 -8.95
CA LEU A 106 1.17 -14.97 -7.80
C LEU A 106 1.50 -16.33 -7.16
N GLU A 107 2.70 -16.44 -6.59
CA GLU A 107 3.12 -17.60 -5.80
C GLU A 107 2.32 -17.69 -4.49
N ASN A 108 2.07 -18.92 -4.03
CA ASN A 108 1.60 -19.16 -2.68
C ASN A 108 2.81 -19.18 -1.72
N LEU A 109 3.03 -18.07 -1.05
CA LEU A 109 4.12 -17.90 -0.09
C LEU A 109 3.85 -18.59 1.26
N GLY A 110 2.63 -19.10 1.48
CA GLY A 110 2.23 -19.78 2.71
C GLY A 110 2.82 -21.17 2.88
N VAL A 111 3.23 -21.80 1.79
CA VAL A 111 3.72 -23.20 1.74
C VAL A 111 5.20 -23.27 1.33
N ALA A 112 5.78 -24.47 1.37
CA ALA A 112 7.14 -24.68 0.92
C ALA A 112 7.36 -24.22 -0.54
N PRO A 113 8.53 -23.63 -0.89
CA PRO A 113 9.70 -23.42 -0.02
C PRO A 113 9.61 -22.17 0.86
N TYR A 114 8.61 -21.35 0.76
CA TYR A 114 8.49 -20.02 1.37
C TYR A 114 8.07 -20.06 2.85
N ASN A 115 7.04 -20.82 3.18
CA ASN A 115 6.56 -21.12 4.54
C ASN A 115 6.21 -19.89 5.42
N ILE A 116 5.76 -18.77 4.84
CA ILE A 116 5.41 -17.58 5.62
C ILE A 116 4.24 -17.83 6.60
N ALA A 117 3.43 -18.85 6.37
CA ALA A 117 2.35 -19.22 7.27
C ALA A 117 2.84 -19.54 8.69
N ALA A 118 4.05 -20.08 8.84
CA ALA A 118 4.68 -20.31 10.15
C ALA A 118 5.01 -19.00 10.92
N GLN A 119 5.07 -17.86 10.23
CA GLN A 119 5.35 -16.54 10.80
C GLN A 119 4.09 -15.69 11.04
N LYS A 120 2.89 -16.23 10.78
CA LYS A 120 1.60 -15.51 10.87
C LYS A 120 1.46 -14.70 12.16
N ALA A 121 1.82 -15.27 13.30
CA ALA A 121 1.68 -14.64 14.62
C ALA A 121 2.58 -13.40 14.83
N ARG A 122 3.55 -13.18 13.95
CA ARG A 122 4.45 -12.01 14.00
C ARG A 122 3.87 -10.81 13.29
N PHE A 123 2.79 -10.94 12.54
CA PHE A 123 2.16 -9.85 11.82
C PHE A 123 0.89 -9.36 12.49
N VAL A 124 0.58 -8.09 12.28
CA VAL A 124 -0.73 -7.53 12.63
C VAL A 124 -1.82 -8.38 11.95
N PRO A 125 -2.81 -8.91 12.69
CA PRO A 125 -3.72 -9.94 12.18
C PRO A 125 -4.50 -9.55 10.94
N TYR A 126 -5.02 -8.30 10.89
CA TYR A 126 -5.78 -7.85 9.72
C TYR A 126 -4.91 -7.72 8.47
N ALA A 127 -3.66 -7.27 8.62
CA ALA A 127 -2.74 -7.14 7.50
C ALA A 127 -2.37 -8.51 6.90
N TYR A 128 -2.08 -9.49 7.75
CA TYR A 128 -1.81 -10.85 7.29
C TYR A 128 -3.03 -11.44 6.55
N ARG A 129 -4.25 -11.18 7.06
CA ARG A 129 -5.48 -11.65 6.40
C ARG A 129 -5.68 -11.00 5.03
N GLN A 130 -5.38 -9.73 4.88
CA GLN A 130 -5.44 -9.02 3.59
C GLN A 130 -4.52 -9.63 2.52
N GLY A 131 -3.37 -10.20 2.92
CA GLY A 131 -2.45 -10.90 2.02
C GLY A 131 -2.84 -12.36 1.72
N THR A 132 -3.95 -12.85 2.28
CA THR A 132 -4.40 -14.24 2.20
C THR A 132 -5.68 -14.33 1.38
N THR A 133 -5.72 -15.18 0.37
CA THR A 133 -6.93 -15.45 -0.44
C THR A 133 -8.04 -16.07 0.39
N GLN A 134 -9.26 -16.10 -0.15
CA GLN A 134 -10.39 -16.80 0.46
C GLN A 134 -10.11 -18.31 0.61
N ALA A 135 -9.38 -18.91 -0.34
CA ALA A 135 -8.96 -20.31 -0.30
C ALA A 135 -7.81 -20.59 0.68
N GLY A 136 -7.31 -19.58 1.40
CA GLY A 136 -6.26 -19.72 2.40
C GLY A 136 -4.82 -19.65 1.87
N ALA A 137 -4.62 -19.40 0.57
CA ALA A 137 -3.28 -19.20 0.03
C ALA A 137 -2.74 -17.82 0.42
N VAL A 138 -1.54 -17.74 0.98
CA VAL A 138 -0.86 -16.49 1.28
C VAL A 138 -0.10 -16.04 0.05
N VAL A 139 -0.59 -15.04 -0.65
CA VAL A 139 0.00 -14.58 -1.92
C VAL A 139 0.76 -13.27 -1.79
N ALA A 140 0.62 -12.60 -0.64
CA ALA A 140 1.26 -11.32 -0.39
C ALA A 140 1.68 -11.23 1.08
N VAL A 141 2.91 -10.77 1.35
CA VAL A 141 3.43 -10.57 2.70
C VAL A 141 3.34 -9.09 3.05
N PRO A 142 2.63 -8.72 4.13
CA PRO A 142 2.49 -7.32 4.50
C PRO A 142 3.82 -6.73 4.95
N SER A 143 4.08 -5.51 4.51
CA SER A 143 5.26 -4.72 4.89
C SER A 143 4.86 -3.55 5.79
N ASP A 144 4.02 -2.68 5.28
CA ASP A 144 3.45 -1.57 6.04
C ASP A 144 1.93 -1.64 6.04
N ILE A 145 1.33 -0.94 6.98
CA ILE A 145 -0.12 -0.88 7.18
C ILE A 145 -0.59 0.56 7.32
N GLY A 146 -1.87 0.78 7.06
CA GLY A 146 -2.51 2.08 7.18
C GLY A 146 -3.57 2.11 8.29
N PRO A 147 -3.20 2.20 9.58
CA PRO A 147 -4.20 2.46 10.61
C PRO A 147 -4.91 3.77 10.31
N GLY A 148 -6.25 3.74 10.23
CA GLY A 148 -7.06 4.92 9.95
C GLY A 148 -6.91 5.96 11.05
N THR A 149 -6.77 7.22 10.66
CA THR A 149 -6.59 8.36 11.57
C THR A 149 -7.24 9.62 10.99
N LEU A 150 -7.55 10.56 11.85
CA LEU A 150 -7.92 11.92 11.50
C LEU A 150 -6.70 12.81 11.70
N LEU A 151 -6.14 13.36 10.62
CA LEU A 151 -5.15 14.43 10.70
C LEU A 151 -5.86 15.78 10.64
N TYR A 152 -5.46 16.73 11.49
CA TYR A 152 -6.10 18.05 11.54
C TYR A 152 -5.10 19.17 11.81
N ARG A 153 -5.43 20.37 11.33
CA ARG A 153 -4.71 21.64 11.54
C ARG A 153 -5.12 22.24 12.87
N ASP A 154 -4.28 22.08 13.88
CA ASP A 154 -4.49 22.59 15.24
C ASP A 154 -4.62 24.12 15.30
N ASP A 155 -3.86 24.83 14.47
CA ASP A 155 -3.93 26.28 14.34
C ASP A 155 -5.30 26.77 13.82
N LEU A 156 -5.89 26.06 12.85
CA LEU A 156 -7.21 26.37 12.33
C LEU A 156 -8.32 26.05 13.34
N LEU A 157 -8.20 24.93 14.06
CA LEU A 157 -9.12 24.58 15.14
C LEU A 157 -9.10 25.64 16.24
N LYS A 158 -7.91 26.04 16.70
CA LYS A 158 -7.77 27.11 17.71
C LYS A 158 -8.39 28.41 17.27
N LYS A 159 -8.16 28.83 16.02
CA LYS A 159 -8.78 30.06 15.46
C LYS A 159 -10.29 29.95 15.42
N ALA A 160 -10.86 28.80 15.21
CA ALA A 160 -12.29 28.54 15.16
C ALA A 160 -12.93 28.25 16.54
N GLY A 161 -12.14 28.18 17.61
CA GLY A 161 -12.62 27.76 18.93
C GLY A 161 -13.12 26.32 18.98
N VAL A 162 -12.59 25.45 18.10
CA VAL A 162 -12.93 24.04 18.00
C VAL A 162 -11.88 23.19 18.73
N LYS A 163 -12.31 22.19 19.48
CA LYS A 163 -11.46 21.22 20.16
C LYS A 163 -11.40 19.91 19.37
N GLU A 164 -10.36 19.10 19.61
CA GLU A 164 -10.25 17.74 19.05
C GLU A 164 -11.51 16.90 19.33
N ALA A 165 -12.05 16.98 20.56
CA ALA A 165 -13.26 16.27 20.95
C ALA A 165 -14.48 16.61 20.07
N ASP A 166 -14.59 17.86 19.59
CA ASP A 166 -15.67 18.25 18.68
C ASP A 166 -15.58 17.53 17.34
N LEU A 167 -14.36 17.15 16.90
CA LEU A 167 -14.13 16.39 15.67
C LEU A 167 -14.32 14.88 15.86
N THR A 168 -14.04 14.35 17.05
CA THR A 168 -13.89 12.89 17.25
C THR A 168 -15.05 12.24 17.99
N GLN A 169 -15.84 13.00 18.74
CA GLN A 169 -16.92 12.44 19.57
C GLN A 169 -18.05 11.83 18.74
N SER A 170 -18.40 12.45 17.61
CA SER A 170 -19.43 11.96 16.69
C SER A 170 -19.22 12.51 15.27
N TRP A 171 -19.81 11.83 14.29
CA TRP A 171 -19.83 12.36 12.91
C TRP A 171 -20.64 13.67 12.79
N ASP A 172 -21.71 13.83 13.57
CA ASP A 172 -22.44 15.08 13.61
C ASP A 172 -21.61 16.21 14.23
N GLY A 173 -20.84 15.90 15.27
CA GLY A 173 -19.84 16.80 15.85
C GLY A 173 -18.79 17.21 14.83
N PHE A 174 -18.25 16.24 14.08
CA PHE A 174 -17.28 16.49 13.00
C PHE A 174 -17.81 17.49 11.97
N VAL A 175 -19.03 17.30 11.48
CA VAL A 175 -19.66 18.20 10.52
C VAL A 175 -19.91 19.58 11.16
N SER A 176 -20.41 19.64 12.39
CA SER A 176 -20.69 20.89 13.11
C SER A 176 -19.40 21.69 13.39
N ALA A 177 -18.32 21.01 13.72
CA ALA A 177 -16.98 21.61 13.83
C ALA A 177 -16.52 22.19 12.48
N GLY A 178 -16.79 21.49 11.39
CA GLY A 178 -16.52 21.98 10.03
C GLY A 178 -17.20 23.31 9.71
N VAL A 179 -18.45 23.47 10.12
CA VAL A 179 -19.18 24.75 9.96
C VAL A 179 -18.48 25.89 10.70
N LYS A 180 -18.06 25.65 11.95
CA LYS A 180 -17.31 26.65 12.74
C LYS A 180 -15.96 26.99 12.12
N ILE A 181 -15.22 25.97 11.68
CA ILE A 181 -13.92 26.14 11.01
C ILE A 181 -14.11 26.97 9.73
N LYS A 182 -15.08 26.63 8.89
CA LYS A 182 -15.36 27.35 7.64
C LYS A 182 -15.72 28.81 7.88
N ALA A 183 -16.58 29.05 8.84
CA ALA A 183 -17.02 30.43 9.19
C ALA A 183 -15.86 31.29 9.70
N SER A 184 -14.97 30.73 10.51
CA SER A 184 -13.90 31.50 11.19
C SER A 184 -12.62 31.62 10.36
N THR A 185 -12.33 30.67 9.47
CA THR A 185 -11.06 30.58 8.77
C THR A 185 -11.17 30.58 7.25
N GLY A 186 -12.35 30.30 6.71
CA GLY A 186 -12.56 30.05 5.28
C GLY A 186 -12.14 28.67 4.81
N ALA A 187 -11.44 27.89 5.65
CA ALA A 187 -10.94 26.55 5.28
C ALA A 187 -12.09 25.54 5.13
N TYR A 188 -11.92 24.61 4.22
CA TYR A 188 -12.79 23.44 4.10
C TYR A 188 -12.49 22.43 5.22
N LEU A 189 -13.51 21.73 5.68
CA LEU A 189 -13.33 20.65 6.65
C LEU A 189 -12.49 19.51 6.06
N VAL A 190 -12.84 19.07 4.85
CA VAL A 190 -12.13 18.00 4.10
C VAL A 190 -11.82 18.44 2.67
N ALA A 191 -10.88 17.78 2.03
CA ALA A 191 -10.57 18.02 0.62
C ALA A 191 -11.76 17.67 -0.28
N HIS A 192 -12.33 16.47 -0.09
CA HIS A 192 -13.48 15.98 -0.84
C HIS A 192 -14.44 15.20 0.07
N ALA A 193 -15.73 15.31 -0.16
CA ALA A 193 -16.74 14.55 0.59
C ALA A 193 -16.56 13.02 0.47
N ARG A 194 -15.91 12.54 -0.60
CA ARG A 194 -15.53 11.12 -0.75
C ARG A 194 -14.67 10.60 0.39
N ASP A 195 -13.78 11.44 0.98
CA ASP A 195 -12.90 11.03 2.08
C ASP A 195 -13.71 10.55 3.29
N VAL A 196 -14.86 11.19 3.54
CA VAL A 196 -15.78 10.78 4.60
C VAL A 196 -16.46 9.45 4.24
N LYS A 197 -16.98 9.30 3.02
CA LYS A 197 -17.56 8.04 2.55
C LYS A 197 -16.54 6.91 2.70
N ASP A 198 -15.32 7.11 2.24
CA ASP A 198 -14.30 6.06 2.20
C ASP A 198 -13.92 5.56 3.59
N ILE A 199 -13.70 6.46 4.55
CA ILE A 199 -13.33 6.03 5.90
C ILE A 199 -14.51 5.39 6.63
N VAL A 200 -15.74 5.85 6.41
CA VAL A 200 -16.93 5.26 7.04
C VAL A 200 -17.16 3.83 6.57
N ILE A 201 -17.06 3.56 5.26
CA ILE A 201 -17.24 2.19 4.74
C ILE A 201 -16.10 1.25 5.12
N ARG A 202 -14.91 1.77 5.42
CA ARG A 202 -13.73 0.99 5.85
C ARG A 202 -13.68 0.77 7.36
N SER A 203 -14.55 1.44 8.12
CA SER A 203 -14.51 1.43 9.58
C SER A 203 -15.55 0.50 10.18
N ASN A 204 -15.23 -0.04 11.36
CA ASN A 204 -16.14 -0.85 12.18
C ASN A 204 -16.78 -2.03 11.43
N ILE A 205 -16.04 -2.61 10.48
CA ILE A 205 -16.47 -3.82 9.77
C ILE A 205 -16.45 -4.97 10.75
N LYS A 206 -17.53 -5.77 10.77
CA LYS A 206 -17.64 -6.92 11.66
C LYS A 206 -16.84 -8.11 11.14
N PRO A 207 -16.38 -9.01 12.01
CA PRO A 207 -15.75 -10.25 11.59
C PRO A 207 -16.65 -11.03 10.62
N GLY A 208 -16.07 -11.47 9.48
CA GLY A 208 -16.80 -12.20 8.44
C GLY A 208 -17.55 -11.32 7.43
N GLU A 209 -17.59 -9.99 7.63
CA GLU A 209 -18.04 -9.05 6.60
C GLU A 209 -16.89 -8.74 5.64
N GLY A 210 -17.20 -8.63 4.34
CA GLY A 210 -16.32 -8.05 3.33
C GLY A 210 -16.37 -6.53 3.31
N LEU A 211 -15.52 -5.91 2.50
CA LEU A 211 -15.55 -4.46 2.31
C LEU A 211 -16.77 -4.04 1.48
N TYR A 212 -16.90 -4.56 0.26
CA TYR A 212 -18.02 -4.34 -0.67
C TYR A 212 -18.81 -5.62 -0.96
N ILE A 213 -18.13 -6.75 -0.92
CA ILE A 213 -18.68 -8.06 -1.27
C ILE A 213 -18.16 -9.05 -0.23
N ASP A 214 -19.05 -9.88 0.35
CA ASP A 214 -18.64 -10.89 1.32
C ASP A 214 -18.16 -12.19 0.64
N ASN A 215 -17.69 -13.14 1.46
CA ASN A 215 -17.14 -14.41 1.00
C ASN A 215 -18.16 -15.31 0.29
N SER A 216 -19.47 -15.04 0.45
CA SER A 216 -20.51 -15.76 -0.27
C SER A 216 -20.84 -15.14 -1.65
N GLY A 217 -20.18 -14.01 -2.00
CA GLY A 217 -20.45 -13.23 -3.19
C GLY A 217 -21.63 -12.27 -3.04
N ARG A 218 -22.15 -12.08 -1.82
CA ARG A 218 -23.23 -11.12 -1.58
C ARG A 218 -22.68 -9.69 -1.59
N VAL A 219 -23.33 -8.84 -2.39
CA VAL A 219 -23.01 -7.42 -2.49
C VAL A 219 -23.58 -6.68 -1.28
N LEU A 220 -22.77 -5.87 -0.59
CA LEU A 220 -23.07 -5.22 0.68
C LEU A 220 -23.36 -3.71 0.54
N VAL A 221 -23.32 -3.16 -0.66
CA VAL A 221 -23.32 -1.70 -0.91
C VAL A 221 -24.64 -0.99 -0.59
N ASP A 222 -25.71 -1.71 -0.29
CA ASP A 222 -26.98 -1.17 0.19
C ASP A 222 -27.19 -1.31 1.72
N SER A 223 -26.16 -1.76 2.43
CA SER A 223 -26.20 -1.90 3.89
C SER A 223 -26.22 -0.55 4.60
N ALA A 224 -26.64 -0.54 5.88
CA ALA A 224 -26.69 0.67 6.70
C ALA A 224 -25.34 1.43 6.73
N ARG A 225 -24.20 0.72 6.65
CA ARG A 225 -22.86 1.31 6.59
C ARG A 225 -22.68 2.19 5.37
N PHE A 226 -23.13 1.75 4.18
CA PHE A 226 -23.06 2.52 2.94
C PHE A 226 -24.07 3.67 2.91
N VAL A 227 -25.31 3.42 3.36
CA VAL A 227 -26.33 4.48 3.49
C VAL A 227 -25.78 5.63 4.34
N ARG A 228 -25.24 5.32 5.53
CA ARG A 228 -24.64 6.30 6.44
C ARG A 228 -23.46 7.03 5.80
N ALA A 229 -22.59 6.32 5.09
CA ALA A 229 -21.44 6.92 4.42
C ALA A 229 -21.88 7.95 3.37
N PHE A 230 -22.91 7.65 2.59
CA PHE A 230 -23.48 8.57 1.60
C PHE A 230 -24.19 9.77 2.25
N GLU A 231 -24.96 9.53 3.31
CA GLU A 231 -25.63 10.61 4.06
C GLU A 231 -24.63 11.61 4.64
N LEU A 232 -23.55 11.14 5.26
CA LEU A 232 -22.51 11.99 5.81
C LEU A 232 -21.76 12.77 4.71
N ALA A 233 -21.37 12.10 3.62
CA ALA A 233 -20.74 12.76 2.49
C ALA A 233 -21.64 13.82 1.85
N LYS A 234 -22.93 13.53 1.69
CA LYS A 234 -23.94 14.47 1.20
C LYS A 234 -24.07 15.68 2.14
N LYS A 235 -24.17 15.45 3.45
CA LYS A 235 -24.25 16.51 4.46
C LYS A 235 -23.04 17.45 4.41
N VAL A 236 -21.83 16.90 4.26
CA VAL A 236 -20.58 17.69 4.08
C VAL A 236 -20.66 18.56 2.82
N ARG A 237 -21.12 18.02 1.68
CA ARG A 237 -21.27 18.72 0.41
C ARG A 237 -22.35 19.81 0.48
N GLU A 238 -23.52 19.52 1.03
CA GLU A 238 -24.65 20.47 1.15
C GLU A 238 -24.28 21.68 2.01
N GLN A 239 -23.47 21.46 3.06
CA GLN A 239 -22.96 22.52 3.92
C GLN A 239 -21.69 23.20 3.36
N LYS A 240 -21.27 22.87 2.14
CA LYS A 240 -20.09 23.44 1.47
C LYS A 240 -18.79 23.27 2.27
N LEU A 241 -18.66 22.16 2.99
CA LEU A 241 -17.52 21.86 3.86
C LEU A 241 -16.39 21.12 3.15
N ASP A 242 -16.57 20.71 1.90
CA ASP A 242 -15.51 20.14 1.07
C ASP A 242 -15.06 21.08 -0.04
N GLY A 243 -13.79 21.01 -0.39
CA GLY A 243 -13.20 21.79 -1.47
C GLY A 243 -13.47 21.24 -2.87
N LYS A 244 -14.08 20.06 -2.99
CA LYS A 244 -14.18 19.26 -4.23
C LYS A 244 -12.81 18.96 -4.84
N ILE A 245 -11.79 18.87 -4.00
CA ILE A 245 -10.39 18.67 -4.38
C ILE A 245 -10.07 17.16 -4.32
N ASN A 246 -9.66 16.60 -5.45
CA ASN A 246 -9.28 15.20 -5.51
C ASN A 246 -7.93 14.97 -4.84
N ALA A 247 -7.82 13.88 -4.08
CA ALA A 247 -6.55 13.44 -3.49
C ALA A 247 -5.47 13.25 -4.58
N TRP A 248 -4.22 13.51 -4.21
CA TRP A 248 -3.04 13.38 -5.07
C TRP A 248 -2.93 14.42 -6.22
N SER A 249 -3.84 15.39 -6.28
CA SER A 249 -3.72 16.53 -7.20
C SER A 249 -2.78 17.60 -6.64
N ASN A 250 -2.30 18.49 -7.50
CA ASN A 250 -1.53 19.67 -7.08
C ASN A 250 -2.36 20.57 -6.14
N GLU A 251 -3.66 20.70 -6.39
CA GLU A 251 -4.58 21.49 -5.56
C GLU A 251 -4.71 20.92 -4.15
N TRP A 252 -4.66 19.58 -4.01
CA TRP A 252 -4.68 18.90 -2.72
C TRP A 252 -3.42 19.24 -1.90
N SER A 253 -2.25 19.15 -2.52
CA SER A 253 -0.98 19.54 -1.89
C SER A 253 -0.97 21.03 -1.49
N GLU A 254 -1.40 21.90 -2.39
CA GLU A 254 -1.51 23.35 -2.11
C GLU A 254 -2.53 23.64 -1.00
N GLY A 255 -3.62 22.88 -0.95
CA GLY A 255 -4.63 22.99 0.10
C GLY A 255 -4.05 22.78 1.50
N PHE A 256 -3.17 21.80 1.66
CA PHE A 256 -2.45 21.57 2.92
C PHE A 256 -1.44 22.65 3.23
N LYS A 257 -0.65 23.08 2.24
CA LYS A 257 0.36 24.14 2.42
C LYS A 257 -0.26 25.44 2.86
N ARG A 258 -1.36 25.85 2.22
CA ARG A 258 -2.04 27.13 2.48
C ARG A 258 -3.02 27.06 3.64
N GLY A 259 -3.35 25.87 4.16
CA GLY A 259 -4.35 25.71 5.21
C GLY A 259 -5.78 25.96 4.74
N THR A 260 -6.05 25.70 3.45
CA THR A 260 -7.43 25.74 2.93
C THR A 260 -8.18 24.43 3.17
N ILE A 261 -7.48 23.37 3.60
CA ILE A 261 -8.03 22.09 4.05
C ILE A 261 -7.66 21.93 5.52
N ALA A 262 -8.68 21.82 6.39
CA ALA A 262 -8.47 21.76 7.83
C ALA A 262 -8.22 20.36 8.37
N THR A 263 -8.80 19.34 7.75
CA THR A 263 -8.64 17.94 8.18
C THR A 263 -8.45 17.01 7.00
N GLN A 264 -7.84 15.84 7.26
CA GLN A 264 -7.78 14.73 6.32
C GLN A 264 -8.00 13.42 7.04
N LEU A 265 -8.99 12.66 6.61
CA LEU A 265 -9.22 11.28 6.99
C LEU A 265 -8.36 10.40 6.09
N SER A 266 -7.47 9.59 6.67
CA SER A 266 -6.51 8.78 5.91
C SER A 266 -5.88 7.68 6.77
N GLY A 267 -4.92 6.96 6.21
CA GLY A 267 -4.00 6.12 6.99
C GLY A 267 -2.89 6.95 7.64
N ALA A 268 -2.32 6.42 8.72
CA ALA A 268 -1.23 7.05 9.47
C ALA A 268 -0.02 7.46 8.62
N TRP A 269 0.25 6.74 7.54
CA TRP A 269 1.33 7.01 6.57
C TRP A 269 1.27 8.41 5.96
N LEU A 270 0.09 9.05 5.94
CA LEU A 270 -0.03 10.40 5.36
C LEU A 270 0.74 11.45 6.16
N ALA A 271 0.97 11.24 7.45
CA ALA A 271 1.79 12.15 8.26
C ALA A 271 3.21 12.27 7.71
N GLY A 272 3.81 11.14 7.29
CA GLY A 272 5.11 11.12 6.63
C GLY A 272 5.10 11.83 5.28
N HIS A 273 4.07 11.63 4.48
CA HIS A 273 3.94 12.32 3.19
C HIS A 273 3.79 13.84 3.37
N LEU A 274 3.01 14.29 4.34
CA LEU A 274 2.88 15.71 4.69
C LEU A 274 4.23 16.30 5.11
N ASN A 275 4.98 15.60 5.96
CA ASN A 275 6.26 16.04 6.45
C ASN A 275 7.33 16.07 5.36
N ASN A 276 7.41 15.01 4.54
CA ASN A 276 8.55 14.80 3.65
C ASN A 276 8.45 15.57 2.33
N TRP A 277 7.23 15.76 1.78
CA TRP A 277 7.09 16.37 0.45
C TRP A 277 5.77 17.11 0.17
N LEU A 278 4.63 16.70 0.74
CA LEU A 278 3.35 17.35 0.44
C LEU A 278 3.27 18.77 1.01
N ALA A 279 3.59 18.94 2.30
CA ALA A 279 3.45 20.22 2.99
C ALA A 279 4.49 20.39 4.12
N PRO A 280 5.80 20.21 3.88
CA PRO A 280 6.83 20.25 4.94
C PRO A 280 6.87 21.59 5.67
N GLY A 281 6.51 22.70 5.02
CA GLY A 281 6.42 24.02 5.63
C GLY A 281 5.33 24.19 6.70
N THR A 282 4.48 23.17 6.90
CA THR A 282 3.42 23.18 7.92
C THR A 282 3.81 22.39 9.19
N LYS A 283 5.09 22.12 9.37
CA LYS A 283 5.63 21.44 10.55
C LYS A 283 5.13 22.07 11.84
N GLY A 284 4.63 21.27 12.76
CA GLY A 284 4.12 21.70 14.06
C GLY A 284 2.65 22.14 14.06
N LEU A 285 2.05 22.36 12.89
CA LEU A 285 0.66 22.82 12.77
C LEU A 285 -0.36 21.67 12.78
N TRP A 286 0.07 20.45 12.55
CA TRP A 286 -0.80 19.27 12.47
C TRP A 286 -0.86 18.49 13.77
N ARG A 287 -1.97 17.77 13.97
CA ARG A 287 -2.15 16.74 15.00
C ARG A 287 -2.85 15.54 14.40
N ALA A 288 -2.70 14.39 15.05
CA ALA A 288 -3.43 13.17 14.75
C ALA A 288 -4.44 12.86 15.85
N ALA A 289 -5.61 12.39 15.47
CA ALA A 289 -6.65 11.97 16.39
C ALA A 289 -7.25 10.62 15.96
N GLN A 290 -8.02 10.03 16.86
CA GLN A 290 -8.88 8.89 16.58
C GLN A 290 -9.94 9.30 15.55
N LEU A 291 -10.37 8.33 14.74
CA LEU A 291 -11.52 8.53 13.85
C LEU A 291 -12.78 8.84 14.66
N PRO A 292 -13.73 9.61 14.10
CA PRO A 292 -14.97 9.93 14.79
C PRO A 292 -15.70 8.69 15.32
N GLU A 293 -16.36 8.83 16.47
CA GLU A 293 -17.12 7.76 17.18
C GLU A 293 -16.25 6.61 17.64
N GLY A 294 -14.93 6.80 17.80
CA GLY A 294 -14.02 5.73 18.17
C GLY A 294 -13.91 4.63 17.13
N ALA A 295 -14.15 4.96 15.85
CA ALA A 295 -14.09 4.03 14.75
C ALA A 295 -12.66 3.56 14.46
N TYR A 296 -12.51 2.32 14.00
CA TYR A 296 -11.26 1.72 13.56
C TYR A 296 -11.42 1.18 12.15
N GLY A 297 -10.54 1.57 11.25
CA GLY A 297 -10.55 1.13 9.87
C GLY A 297 -9.13 1.12 9.29
N SER A 298 -8.92 0.35 8.24
CA SER A 298 -7.66 0.31 7.51
C SER A 298 -7.75 1.19 6.27
N TRP A 299 -6.71 1.99 6.02
CA TRP A 299 -6.57 2.76 4.79
C TRP A 299 -5.17 2.61 4.22
N GLY A 300 -5.04 1.76 3.20
CA GLY A 300 -3.77 1.46 2.57
C GLY A 300 -2.97 0.38 3.29
N GLY A 301 -1.80 0.15 2.78
CA GLY A 301 -0.84 -0.86 3.20
C GLY A 301 -0.20 -1.51 1.99
N SER A 302 1.09 -1.84 2.10
CA SER A 302 1.89 -2.38 1.02
C SER A 302 2.28 -3.82 1.30
N PHE A 303 2.27 -4.62 0.25
CA PHE A 303 2.55 -6.04 0.29
C PHE A 303 3.60 -6.41 -0.73
N TYR A 304 4.49 -7.31 -0.37
CA TYR A 304 5.45 -7.91 -1.28
C TYR A 304 4.93 -9.24 -1.82
N THR A 305 5.02 -9.43 -3.12
CA THR A 305 4.55 -10.63 -3.83
C THR A 305 5.61 -11.15 -4.80
N ILE A 306 5.50 -12.41 -5.18
CA ILE A 306 6.33 -13.04 -6.22
C ILE A 306 5.42 -13.49 -7.37
N PRO A 307 5.57 -12.94 -8.58
CA PRO A 307 4.87 -13.49 -9.75
C PRO A 307 5.30 -14.95 -10.02
N LYS A 308 4.35 -15.82 -10.38
CA LYS A 308 4.66 -17.23 -10.70
C LYS A 308 5.69 -17.39 -11.84
N ALA A 309 5.68 -16.47 -12.79
CA ALA A 309 6.62 -16.46 -13.90
C ALA A 309 7.91 -15.67 -13.62
N ALA A 310 8.14 -15.22 -12.38
CA ALA A 310 9.38 -14.57 -11.97
C ALA A 310 10.59 -15.51 -12.16
N LYS A 311 11.72 -14.96 -12.60
CA LYS A 311 12.92 -15.73 -12.94
C LYS A 311 13.75 -16.07 -11.71
N ASN A 312 13.83 -15.15 -10.74
CA ASN A 312 14.73 -15.24 -9.58
C ASN A 312 13.96 -15.42 -8.26
N LYS A 313 13.01 -16.38 -8.20
CA LYS A 313 12.09 -16.55 -7.07
C LYS A 313 12.79 -16.75 -5.72
N ALA A 314 13.90 -17.49 -5.69
CA ALA A 314 14.67 -17.71 -4.46
C ALA A 314 15.25 -16.40 -3.93
N LEU A 315 15.87 -15.57 -4.78
CA LEU A 315 16.38 -14.25 -4.41
C LEU A 315 15.24 -13.28 -4.05
N ALA A 316 14.13 -13.35 -4.80
CA ALA A 316 12.93 -12.57 -4.49
C ALA A 316 12.43 -12.87 -3.08
N TRP A 317 12.40 -14.14 -2.70
CA TRP A 317 11.99 -14.55 -1.36
C TRP A 317 12.94 -14.06 -0.27
N GLU A 318 14.24 -14.18 -0.48
CA GLU A 318 15.24 -13.65 0.45
C GLU A 318 15.10 -12.13 0.65
N PHE A 319 14.81 -11.40 -0.43
CA PHE A 319 14.56 -9.97 -0.34
C PHE A 319 13.28 -9.67 0.44
N ILE A 320 12.19 -10.39 0.15
CA ILE A 320 10.91 -10.24 0.87
C ILE A 320 11.10 -10.52 2.36
N GLN A 321 11.79 -11.60 2.74
CA GLN A 321 12.08 -11.88 4.15
C GLN A 321 12.87 -10.74 4.80
N MET A 322 13.88 -10.21 4.14
CA MET A 322 14.64 -9.07 4.64
C MET A 322 13.73 -7.86 4.88
N MET A 323 12.83 -7.55 3.94
CA MET A 323 11.95 -6.38 4.05
C MET A 323 10.83 -6.54 5.07
N THR A 324 10.29 -7.75 5.24
CA THR A 324 9.05 -7.96 6.01
C THR A 324 9.25 -8.63 7.35
N LEU A 325 10.33 -9.40 7.55
CA LEU A 325 10.60 -10.16 8.77
C LEU A 325 11.79 -9.62 9.59
N SER A 326 12.56 -8.66 9.04
CA SER A 326 13.63 -7.99 9.78
C SER A 326 13.08 -6.80 10.56
N PRO A 327 13.16 -6.80 11.90
CA PRO A 327 12.78 -5.64 12.70
C PRO A 327 13.58 -4.38 12.34
N GLU A 328 14.87 -4.53 12.01
CA GLU A 328 15.73 -3.43 11.61
C GLU A 328 15.22 -2.76 10.31
N MET A 329 14.88 -3.55 9.29
CA MET A 329 14.39 -3.02 8.02
C MET A 329 13.01 -2.38 8.16
N GLN A 330 12.10 -3.01 8.90
CA GLN A 330 10.78 -2.47 9.20
C GLN A 330 10.89 -1.13 9.98
N LEU A 331 11.77 -1.06 10.97
CA LEU A 331 12.01 0.16 11.73
C LEU A 331 12.67 1.24 10.88
N SER A 332 13.59 0.89 9.99
CA SER A 332 14.22 1.83 9.04
C SER A 332 13.19 2.44 8.10
N ALA A 333 12.29 1.63 7.53
CA ALA A 333 11.18 2.10 6.69
C ALA A 333 10.24 3.03 7.47
N PHE A 334 9.93 2.69 8.71
CA PHE A 334 9.09 3.52 9.57
C PHE A 334 9.74 4.87 9.90
N LYS A 335 11.03 4.88 10.22
CA LYS A 335 11.76 6.12 10.51
C LYS A 335 11.90 7.05 9.31
N SER A 336 12.09 6.49 8.11
CA SER A 336 12.37 7.28 6.91
C SER A 336 11.12 7.73 6.13
N GLN A 337 10.07 6.89 6.11
CA GLN A 337 8.89 7.10 5.27
C GLN A 337 7.57 7.06 6.05
N ASP A 338 7.61 6.97 7.40
CA ASP A 338 6.44 6.71 8.24
C ASP A 338 5.60 5.48 7.78
N ALA A 339 6.26 4.51 7.12
CA ALA A 339 5.68 3.24 6.74
C ALA A 339 5.41 2.42 8.01
N PHE A 340 4.18 2.48 8.51
CA PHE A 340 3.80 1.87 9.78
C PHE A 340 3.98 0.35 9.73
N PRO A 341 4.82 -0.26 10.58
CA PRO A 341 5.24 -1.64 10.40
C PRO A 341 4.10 -2.64 10.59
N ALA A 342 3.99 -3.59 9.66
CA ALA A 342 3.11 -4.73 9.80
C ALA A 342 3.65 -5.79 10.77
N LEU A 343 4.96 -5.77 11.05
CA LEU A 343 5.64 -6.72 11.94
C LEU A 343 5.49 -6.29 13.40
N LEU A 344 4.81 -7.11 14.21
CA LEU A 344 4.53 -6.83 15.62
C LEU A 344 5.80 -6.74 16.49
N ASP A 345 6.89 -7.40 16.10
CA ASP A 345 8.16 -7.36 16.79
C ASP A 345 8.67 -5.92 16.96
N VAL A 346 8.38 -5.04 16.00
CA VAL A 346 8.79 -3.63 15.98
C VAL A 346 7.93 -2.75 16.90
N HIS A 347 6.70 -3.15 17.19
CA HIS A 347 5.74 -2.32 17.95
C HIS A 347 6.16 -2.04 19.41
N LYS A 348 7.19 -2.75 19.88
CA LYS A 348 7.76 -2.54 21.23
C LYS A 348 8.98 -1.61 21.22
N ASP A 349 9.44 -1.17 20.04
CA ASP A 349 10.61 -0.30 19.92
C ASP A 349 10.36 1.07 20.57
N ALA A 350 11.40 1.63 21.16
CA ALA A 350 11.35 2.93 21.83
C ALA A 350 10.94 4.07 20.87
N PHE A 351 11.13 3.90 19.57
CA PHE A 351 10.72 4.86 18.55
C PHE A 351 9.22 5.16 18.58
N PHE A 352 8.39 4.20 18.99
CA PHE A 352 6.95 4.44 19.14
C PHE A 352 6.62 5.50 20.22
N ASN A 353 7.47 5.67 21.21
CA ASN A 353 7.30 6.66 22.28
C ASN A 353 7.91 8.02 21.97
N GLN A 354 8.61 8.16 20.84
CA GLN A 354 9.23 9.42 20.47
C GLN A 354 8.18 10.41 19.97
N PRO A 355 8.30 11.70 20.30
CA PRO A 355 7.44 12.75 19.77
C PRO A 355 7.66 12.90 18.27
N ILE A 356 6.60 13.25 17.54
CA ILE A 356 6.64 13.59 16.12
C ILE A 356 6.60 15.11 16.02
N GLU A 357 7.74 15.72 15.68
CA GLU A 357 7.84 17.18 15.61
C GLU A 357 6.87 17.78 14.59
N PHE A 358 6.65 17.11 13.45
CA PHE A 358 5.68 17.55 12.45
C PHE A 358 4.27 17.65 13.02
N LEU A 359 3.93 16.77 13.98
CA LEU A 359 2.66 16.78 14.70
C LEU A 359 2.74 17.55 16.03
N GLY A 360 3.61 18.57 16.12
CA GLY A 360 3.73 19.43 17.29
C GLY A 360 4.19 18.71 18.57
N GLY A 361 4.99 17.66 18.44
CA GLY A 361 5.51 16.87 19.55
C GLY A 361 4.56 15.77 20.03
N GLN A 362 3.45 15.52 19.33
CA GLN A 362 2.52 14.44 19.69
C GLN A 362 3.15 13.06 19.49
N LYS A 363 2.86 12.14 20.41
CA LYS A 363 3.27 10.73 20.34
C LYS A 363 2.25 9.89 19.55
N ALA A 364 1.91 10.32 18.33
CA ALA A 364 0.82 9.74 17.54
C ALA A 364 1.06 8.27 17.14
N ARG A 365 2.30 7.79 17.13
CA ARG A 365 2.61 6.37 16.86
C ARG A 365 1.93 5.42 17.84
N LEU A 366 1.73 5.86 19.10
CA LEU A 366 1.00 5.08 20.11
C LEU A 366 -0.49 4.98 19.76
N LEU A 367 -1.10 6.10 19.34
CA LEU A 367 -2.48 6.14 18.87
C LEU A 367 -2.68 5.17 17.67
N TRP A 368 -1.79 5.21 16.71
CA TRP A 368 -1.85 4.37 15.51
C TRP A 368 -1.61 2.89 15.82
N ARG A 369 -0.72 2.58 16.76
CA ARG A 369 -0.50 1.20 17.24
C ARG A 369 -1.77 0.64 17.89
N ASP A 370 -2.42 1.42 18.74
CA ASP A 370 -3.66 1.03 19.40
C ASP A 370 -4.78 0.82 18.37
N ALA A 371 -4.88 1.69 17.36
CA ALA A 371 -5.82 1.54 16.25
C ALA A 371 -5.53 0.26 15.45
N ALA A 372 -4.27 0.00 15.06
CA ALA A 372 -3.87 -1.19 14.32
C ALA A 372 -4.29 -2.49 15.01
N ASN A 373 -4.21 -2.53 16.34
CA ASN A 373 -4.61 -3.71 17.12
C ASN A 373 -6.13 -3.92 17.23
N LYS A 374 -6.93 -2.91 16.88
CA LYS A 374 -8.40 -2.93 16.97
C LYS A 374 -9.10 -3.04 15.62
N ILE A 375 -8.34 -2.91 14.53
CA ILE A 375 -8.89 -3.09 13.18
C ILE A 375 -9.26 -4.56 12.98
N THR A 376 -10.50 -4.80 12.55
CA THR A 376 -10.97 -6.15 12.23
C THR A 376 -10.31 -6.67 10.96
N ALA A 377 -9.89 -7.92 10.98
CA ALA A 377 -9.44 -8.61 9.78
C ALA A 377 -10.62 -8.81 8.82
N VAL A 378 -10.53 -8.23 7.63
CA VAL A 378 -11.55 -8.26 6.59
C VAL A 378 -11.05 -9.09 5.42
N ASP A 379 -11.91 -9.91 4.88
CA ASP A 379 -11.62 -10.62 3.65
C ASP A 379 -11.71 -9.67 2.46
N VAL A 380 -10.68 -9.67 1.62
CA VAL A 380 -10.66 -8.88 0.40
C VAL A 380 -11.28 -9.67 -0.75
N HIS A 381 -12.02 -8.98 -1.61
CA HIS A 381 -12.64 -9.57 -2.79
C HIS A 381 -12.03 -8.99 -4.06
N LYS A 382 -11.85 -9.81 -5.11
CA LYS A 382 -11.21 -9.39 -6.38
C LYS A 382 -11.92 -8.23 -7.10
N LEU A 383 -13.20 -8.03 -6.82
CA LEU A 383 -13.98 -6.92 -7.36
C LEU A 383 -13.98 -5.68 -6.46
N ASP A 384 -13.32 -5.69 -5.30
CA ASP A 384 -13.31 -4.51 -4.42
C ASP A 384 -12.83 -3.23 -5.12
N PRO A 385 -11.77 -3.24 -5.97
CA PRO A 385 -11.40 -2.04 -6.72
C PRO A 385 -12.48 -1.56 -7.70
N VAL A 386 -13.16 -2.50 -8.35
CA VAL A 386 -14.27 -2.19 -9.28
C VAL A 386 -15.50 -1.69 -8.51
N ALA A 387 -15.73 -2.26 -7.32
CA ALA A 387 -16.82 -1.83 -6.45
C ALA A 387 -16.60 -0.42 -5.90
N ASP A 388 -15.36 -0.09 -5.52
CA ASP A 388 -15.00 1.27 -5.10
C ASP A 388 -15.27 2.30 -6.19
N GLU A 389 -14.88 2.00 -7.43
CA GLU A 389 -15.12 2.86 -8.60
C GLU A 389 -16.63 3.06 -8.86
N ILE A 390 -17.42 1.97 -8.84
CA ILE A 390 -18.87 2.03 -9.06
C ILE A 390 -19.56 2.83 -7.96
N VAL A 391 -19.24 2.55 -6.70
CA VAL A 391 -19.81 3.23 -5.54
C VAL A 391 -19.39 4.71 -5.53
N GLY A 392 -18.14 5.01 -5.89
CA GLY A 392 -17.65 6.38 -6.05
C GLY A 392 -18.42 7.15 -7.12
N THR A 393 -18.66 6.52 -8.29
CA THR A 393 -19.44 7.12 -9.37
C THR A 393 -20.89 7.41 -8.95
N GLU A 394 -21.52 6.49 -8.23
CA GLU A 394 -22.89 6.71 -7.73
C GLU A 394 -22.94 7.77 -6.64
N LEU A 395 -21.90 7.87 -5.80
CA LEU A 395 -21.81 8.98 -4.85
C LEU A 395 -21.72 10.34 -5.56
N ASP A 396 -20.94 10.45 -6.64
CA ASP A 396 -20.85 11.70 -7.40
C ASP A 396 -22.19 12.14 -7.97
N LYS A 397 -23.01 11.19 -8.43
CA LYS A 397 -24.38 11.52 -8.88
C LYS A 397 -25.26 12.03 -7.72
N VAL A 398 -25.08 11.50 -6.50
CA VAL A 398 -25.75 12.02 -5.31
C VAL A 398 -25.27 13.42 -4.97
N LEU A 399 -23.94 13.65 -4.98
CA LEU A 399 -23.33 14.91 -4.56
C LEU A 399 -23.54 16.05 -5.56
N ASP A 400 -23.50 15.76 -6.86
CA ASP A 400 -23.47 16.80 -7.91
C ASP A 400 -24.75 16.87 -8.75
N GLN A 401 -25.55 15.80 -8.79
CA GLN A 401 -26.79 15.73 -9.58
C GLN A 401 -28.06 15.56 -8.69
N GLY A 402 -27.89 15.44 -7.36
CA GLY A 402 -29.01 15.28 -6.44
C GLY A 402 -29.73 13.94 -6.53
N LYS A 403 -29.06 12.90 -7.05
CA LYS A 403 -29.62 11.54 -7.11
C LYS A 403 -29.98 11.07 -5.70
N ASP A 404 -31.12 10.40 -5.57
CA ASP A 404 -31.52 9.80 -4.29
C ASP A 404 -30.52 8.73 -3.84
N ILE A 405 -30.17 8.70 -2.54
CA ILE A 405 -29.15 7.80 -1.99
C ILE A 405 -29.56 6.33 -2.16
N LYS A 406 -30.81 5.98 -1.86
CA LYS A 406 -31.28 4.59 -1.97
C LYS A 406 -31.26 4.13 -3.43
N THR A 407 -31.67 4.99 -4.33
CA THR A 407 -31.60 4.73 -5.78
C THR A 407 -30.14 4.55 -6.25
N ALA A 408 -29.22 5.41 -5.81
CA ALA A 408 -27.81 5.33 -6.17
C ALA A 408 -27.17 4.01 -5.67
N LEU A 409 -27.44 3.63 -4.42
CA LEU A 409 -26.92 2.38 -3.86
C LEU A 409 -27.57 1.13 -4.49
N ALA A 410 -28.85 1.19 -4.85
CA ALA A 410 -29.52 0.12 -5.58
C ALA A 410 -28.94 -0.08 -6.98
N ASP A 411 -28.62 1.00 -7.70
CA ASP A 411 -27.98 0.94 -9.01
C ASP A 411 -26.56 0.38 -8.92
N ALA A 412 -25.79 0.82 -7.92
CA ALA A 412 -24.46 0.27 -7.65
C ALA A 412 -24.54 -1.23 -7.35
N LYS A 413 -25.50 -1.65 -6.51
CA LYS A 413 -25.72 -3.06 -6.18
C LYS A 413 -26.05 -3.89 -7.40
N ALA A 414 -27.02 -3.47 -8.21
CA ALA A 414 -27.43 -4.18 -9.40
C ALA A 414 -26.28 -4.33 -10.42
N LEU A 415 -25.41 -3.31 -10.54
CA LEU A 415 -24.26 -3.37 -11.42
C LEU A 415 -23.21 -4.36 -10.89
N LEU A 416 -22.94 -4.37 -9.58
CA LEU A 416 -22.00 -5.28 -8.93
C LEU A 416 -22.49 -6.72 -8.98
N GLU A 417 -23.77 -6.97 -8.72
CA GLU A 417 -24.36 -8.32 -8.79
C GLU A 417 -24.20 -8.92 -10.19
N ARG A 418 -24.40 -8.11 -11.25
CA ARG A 418 -24.11 -8.54 -12.62
C ARG A 418 -22.63 -8.88 -12.85
N ARG A 419 -21.70 -8.14 -12.20
CA ARG A 419 -20.26 -8.44 -12.28
C ARG A 419 -19.92 -9.74 -11.55
N VAL A 420 -20.47 -9.95 -10.34
CA VAL A 420 -20.28 -11.19 -9.57
C VAL A 420 -20.81 -12.40 -10.34
N ALA A 421 -22.04 -12.32 -10.88
CA ALA A 421 -22.65 -13.41 -11.64
C ALA A 421 -21.85 -13.83 -12.90
N ARG A 422 -21.11 -12.90 -13.53
CA ARG A 422 -20.25 -13.21 -14.69
C ARG A 422 -18.97 -13.94 -14.31
N MET A 423 -18.58 -13.90 -13.05
CA MET A 423 -17.36 -14.56 -12.57
C MET A 423 -17.58 -16.02 -12.15
N GLY A 424 -18.82 -16.40 -11.85
CA GLY A 424 -19.21 -17.77 -11.55
C GLY A 424 -19.49 -18.64 -12.78
N ARG A 425 -19.35 -18.06 -13.99
CA ARG A 425 -19.45 -18.74 -15.28
C ARG A 425 -18.07 -18.89 -15.91
#